data_63ea78493d6b2c7a2eeaba306a56c750
#
_entry.id   63ea78493d6b2c7a2eeaba306a56c750
#
_cell.length_a   1.000
_cell.length_b   1.000
_cell.length_c   1.000
_cell.angle_alpha   90.00
_cell.angle_beta   90.00
_cell.angle_gamma   90.00
#
_symmetry.space_group_name_H-M   'P 1'
#
loop_
_entity.id
_entity.type
_entity.pdbx_description
1 polymer ?
#
loop_
_entity_poly.entity_id
_entity_poly.type
_entity_poly.pdbx_seq_one_letter_code
_entity_poly.pdbx_strand_id
1 'polypeptide(L)'
;MGDCLTCKEKILSEEYYDLITDYLFTEEFREAIVPDYCFTKIDDKYGLVYVKSDEVPAMNAATFGYSLIPKLYGLMQDFNQIPLIESNITKVQQPPLSLTGSGVIIAFIDTGISWNEDVFKDLGGNTRILNIWDQSIQTGTPPDGFLYGTEYTREDINQAIRGETVIETRDEIGHGSAMASVAAGSSISSGTDFLGAAPGADIVMIKLKGAKQYLRDYYLIPDGVPAYEEGDIMNAVNYCNRLAILYQQPLVICLGVGTSYGNHTGDLPLATYLDKIAGFRNRSIVVCAGNEGRAAHHYFGQIRRQESVAGEIYDDVEISVGPNERGFILELWGNLPNVYWITLRSPSGEVRQGFRPGFGQNQTYRFVYERTRVSLDTILVEPSSGEELFLFRFEEPVEGIWTIRVTLVDEAMEGSFHMWLPISEFLSSETVFLEPDPYTTITNPGYSVLSLTVGGYDSGNGGLYLDTGRGFAKNGEIKPDIVAPAADISTVEGVKNGTSYGAALAAGAVAQFFEWAVTEGNEPLIRNREIKNYFIRGARRGMDRNYPNREWGYGILDIQGVFDVLAGI
;
A
#
# COMPACT_ATOMS: atom_id res chain seq x y z
N MET A 1 -33.48 16.76 -22.03
CA MET A 1 -33.03 16.82 -20.64
C MET A 1 -32.35 15.50 -20.42
N GLY A 2 -31.02 15.45 -20.45
CA GLY A 2 -30.31 14.23 -20.11
C GLY A 2 -30.48 13.97 -18.62
N ASP A 3 -30.77 12.73 -18.26
CA ASP A 3 -30.87 12.32 -16.87
C ASP A 3 -29.54 12.65 -16.17
N CYS A 4 -29.59 13.51 -15.16
CA CYS A 4 -28.42 13.82 -14.34
C CYS A 4 -28.11 12.59 -13.50
N LEU A 5 -26.93 11.96 -13.69
CA LEU A 5 -26.52 10.79 -12.95
C LEU A 5 -26.51 11.08 -11.45
N THR A 6 -26.96 10.12 -10.66
CA THR A 6 -26.85 10.17 -9.20
C THR A 6 -25.38 10.08 -8.77
N CYS A 7 -25.07 10.48 -7.55
CA CYS A 7 -23.70 10.39 -7.03
C CYS A 7 -23.16 8.95 -7.04
N LYS A 8 -24.03 7.97 -6.73
CA LYS A 8 -23.69 6.53 -6.84
C LYS A 8 -23.27 6.16 -8.26
N GLU A 9 -24.02 6.59 -9.27
CA GLU A 9 -23.73 6.28 -10.67
C GLU A 9 -22.41 6.93 -11.13
N LYS A 10 -22.13 8.18 -10.68
CA LYS A 10 -20.85 8.85 -10.98
C LYS A 10 -19.65 8.13 -10.37
N ILE A 11 -19.75 7.61 -9.14
CA ILE A 11 -18.72 6.82 -8.47
C ILE A 11 -18.33 5.57 -9.28
N LEU A 12 -19.31 4.94 -9.89
CA LEU A 12 -19.14 3.67 -10.61
C LEU A 12 -18.90 3.85 -12.12
N SER A 13 -19.08 5.08 -12.64
CA SER A 13 -18.97 5.37 -14.06
C SER A 13 -17.52 5.56 -14.50
N GLU A 14 -17.15 4.92 -15.61
CA GLU A 14 -15.86 5.12 -16.28
C GLU A 14 -15.73 6.52 -16.94
N GLU A 15 -16.84 7.26 -17.06
CA GLU A 15 -16.84 8.62 -17.61
C GLU A 15 -16.43 9.69 -16.60
N TYR A 16 -16.21 9.33 -15.33
CA TYR A 16 -15.87 10.27 -14.26
C TYR A 16 -14.50 9.94 -13.68
N TYR A 17 -13.66 10.97 -13.55
CA TYR A 17 -12.41 10.93 -12.80
C TYR A 17 -12.70 11.04 -11.31
N ASP A 18 -12.06 10.20 -10.51
CA ASP A 18 -12.04 10.28 -9.06
C ASP A 18 -10.79 11.07 -8.65
N LEU A 19 -10.95 12.13 -7.89
CA LEU A 19 -9.83 12.96 -7.43
C LEU A 19 -9.85 13.04 -5.91
N ILE A 20 -8.72 12.76 -5.28
CA ILE A 20 -8.57 12.93 -3.83
C ILE A 20 -8.44 14.44 -3.56
N THR A 21 -9.10 14.92 -2.53
CA THR A 21 -8.97 16.30 -2.09
C THR A 21 -8.67 16.34 -0.60
N ASP A 22 -7.70 17.18 -0.20
CA ASP A 22 -7.23 17.33 1.18
C ASP A 22 -7.72 18.62 1.84
N TYR A 23 -8.88 19.09 1.46
CA TYR A 23 -9.40 20.34 1.99
C TYR A 23 -10.18 20.21 3.26
N LEU A 24 -9.96 21.20 4.14
CA LEU A 24 -10.99 21.76 5.00
C LEU A 24 -12.06 22.44 4.12
N PHE A 25 -12.95 21.68 3.54
CA PHE A 25 -14.08 22.26 2.82
C PHE A 25 -15.01 22.96 3.80
N THR A 26 -14.97 24.29 3.79
CA THR A 26 -16.10 25.05 4.30
C THR A 26 -17.32 24.83 3.38
N GLU A 27 -18.52 24.82 3.93
CA GLU A 27 -19.75 24.72 3.13
C GLU A 27 -19.80 25.79 2.03
N GLU A 28 -19.25 26.97 2.28
CA GLU A 28 -19.12 28.09 1.34
C GLU A 28 -18.22 27.76 0.13
N PHE A 29 -17.15 27.01 0.30
CA PHE A 29 -16.28 26.58 -0.81
C PHE A 29 -16.96 25.50 -1.65
N ARG A 30 -17.68 24.57 -1.01
CA ARG A 30 -18.47 23.54 -1.67
C ARG A 30 -19.57 24.12 -2.56
N GLU A 31 -20.28 25.15 -2.07
CA GLU A 31 -21.32 25.84 -2.84
C GLU A 31 -20.77 26.72 -3.97
N ALA A 32 -19.56 27.26 -3.83
CA ALA A 32 -18.96 28.18 -4.78
C ALA A 32 -18.28 27.47 -5.98
N ILE A 33 -17.75 26.26 -5.78
CA ILE A 33 -16.99 25.56 -6.84
C ILE A 33 -17.84 24.53 -7.59
N VAL A 34 -18.89 23.96 -6.98
CA VAL A 34 -19.43 22.71 -7.49
C VAL A 34 -20.94 22.53 -7.29
N PRO A 35 -21.81 23.30 -7.95
CA PRO A 35 -23.23 22.97 -7.95
C PRO A 35 -23.54 21.59 -8.59
N ASP A 36 -22.67 21.08 -9.49
CA ASP A 36 -22.95 19.91 -10.35
C ASP A 36 -22.02 18.70 -10.13
N TYR A 37 -20.96 18.81 -9.28
CA TYR A 37 -20.09 17.67 -9.02
C TYR A 37 -20.56 16.84 -7.82
N CYS A 38 -20.35 15.53 -7.90
CA CYS A 38 -20.53 14.66 -6.76
C CYS A 38 -19.28 14.73 -5.86
N PHE A 39 -19.51 14.83 -4.57
CA PHE A 39 -18.47 14.83 -3.55
C PHE A 39 -18.83 13.80 -2.47
N THR A 40 -17.86 12.97 -2.08
CA THR A 40 -17.98 12.07 -0.93
C THR A 40 -16.91 12.40 0.10
N LYS A 41 -17.37 12.65 1.33
CA LYS A 41 -16.48 12.96 2.45
C LYS A 41 -15.91 11.67 3.02
N ILE A 42 -14.58 11.53 3.05
CA ILE A 42 -13.89 10.46 3.76
C ILE A 42 -13.79 10.83 5.25
N ASP A 43 -13.28 12.02 5.57
CA ASP A 43 -13.18 12.54 6.94
C ASP A 43 -13.13 14.09 6.95
N ASP A 44 -12.59 14.69 8.02
CA ASP A 44 -12.50 16.16 8.13
C ASP A 44 -11.38 16.76 7.27
N LYS A 45 -10.45 15.96 6.76
CA LYS A 45 -9.35 16.38 5.90
C LYS A 45 -9.53 15.94 4.47
N TYR A 46 -10.02 14.72 4.24
CA TYR A 46 -10.06 14.10 2.93
C TYR A 46 -11.46 13.89 2.39
N GLY A 47 -11.59 14.00 1.08
CA GLY A 47 -12.78 13.67 0.34
C GLY A 47 -12.45 13.25 -1.09
N LEU A 48 -13.44 12.73 -1.81
CA LEU A 48 -13.35 12.38 -3.22
C LEU A 48 -14.31 13.26 -4.01
N VAL A 49 -13.83 13.83 -5.10
CA VAL A 49 -14.60 14.61 -6.07
C VAL A 49 -14.66 13.81 -7.37
N TYR A 50 -15.87 13.66 -7.91
CA TYR A 50 -16.12 12.93 -9.16
C TYR A 50 -16.42 13.92 -10.27
N VAL A 51 -15.48 14.03 -11.23
CA VAL A 51 -15.50 15.04 -12.30
C VAL A 51 -15.66 14.36 -13.65
N LYS A 52 -16.56 14.86 -14.49
CA LYS A 52 -16.78 14.27 -15.81
C LYS A 52 -15.55 14.46 -16.70
N SER A 53 -15.05 13.38 -17.30
CA SER A 53 -13.76 13.34 -17.99
C SER A 53 -13.72 14.21 -19.25
N ASP A 54 -14.86 14.40 -19.93
CA ASP A 54 -14.98 15.26 -21.12
C ASP A 54 -15.11 16.77 -20.81
N GLU A 55 -15.34 17.13 -19.55
CA GLU A 55 -15.46 18.53 -19.08
C GLU A 55 -14.14 19.10 -18.54
N VAL A 56 -13.10 18.25 -18.41
CA VAL A 56 -11.79 18.63 -17.88
C VAL A 56 -10.66 18.20 -18.83
N PRO A 57 -9.45 18.78 -18.72
CA PRO A 57 -8.29 18.33 -19.49
C PRO A 57 -7.99 16.84 -19.25
N ALA A 58 -7.26 16.21 -20.18
CA ALA A 58 -6.73 14.87 -20.00
C ALA A 58 -5.89 14.77 -18.71
N MET A 59 -5.98 13.62 -18.01
CA MET A 59 -5.29 13.38 -16.75
C MET A 59 -3.78 13.61 -16.90
N ASN A 60 -3.25 14.51 -16.09
CA ASN A 60 -1.81 14.76 -15.95
C ASN A 60 -1.51 15.46 -14.61
N ALA A 61 -0.35 15.19 -14.04
CA ALA A 61 0.03 15.69 -12.73
C ALA A 61 0.23 17.21 -12.68
N ALA A 62 0.64 17.82 -13.81
CA ALA A 62 0.86 19.27 -13.90
C ALA A 62 -0.45 20.07 -13.80
N THR A 63 -1.56 19.52 -14.31
CA THR A 63 -2.88 20.18 -14.29
C THR A 63 -3.64 19.92 -12.99
N PHE A 64 -3.70 18.65 -12.55
CA PHE A 64 -4.51 18.27 -11.40
C PHE A 64 -3.74 18.33 -10.08
N GLY A 65 -2.42 18.28 -10.12
CA GLY A 65 -1.57 18.11 -8.94
C GLY A 65 -1.34 16.62 -8.64
N TYR A 66 -0.10 16.26 -8.35
CA TYR A 66 0.31 14.88 -8.15
C TYR A 66 -0.48 14.15 -7.04
N SER A 67 -0.66 14.80 -5.89
CA SER A 67 -1.36 14.23 -4.73
C SER A 67 -2.85 14.04 -4.92
N LEU A 68 -3.48 14.78 -5.84
CA LEU A 68 -4.93 14.68 -6.09
C LEU A 68 -5.30 13.51 -7.00
N ILE A 69 -4.35 13.03 -7.81
CA ILE A 69 -4.54 11.84 -8.66
C ILE A 69 -4.36 10.60 -7.78
N PRO A 70 -5.41 9.76 -7.61
CA PRO A 70 -5.31 8.53 -6.81
C PRO A 70 -4.21 7.62 -7.35
N LYS A 71 -3.36 7.09 -6.46
CA LYS A 71 -2.36 6.08 -6.84
C LYS A 71 -3.04 4.73 -6.97
N LEU A 72 -2.44 3.85 -7.76
CA LEU A 72 -2.88 2.46 -7.87
C LEU A 72 -1.99 1.56 -7.00
N TYR A 73 -2.63 0.60 -6.35
CA TYR A 73 -2.01 -0.35 -5.45
C TYR A 73 -2.20 -1.77 -5.99
N GLY A 74 -1.14 -2.57 -6.01
CA GLY A 74 -1.15 -3.98 -6.41
C GLY A 74 -0.99 -4.91 -5.20
N LEU A 75 -1.19 -6.21 -5.44
CA LEU A 75 -1.03 -7.25 -4.42
C LEU A 75 0.44 -7.59 -4.21
N MET A 76 0.81 -7.86 -2.94
CA MET A 76 2.19 -8.20 -2.57
C MET A 76 2.29 -9.69 -2.22
N GLN A 77 2.37 -10.61 -3.20
CA GLN A 77 2.36 -12.06 -2.97
C GLN A 77 3.41 -12.85 -3.77
N ASP A 78 3.80 -14.01 -3.22
CA ASP A 78 4.56 -15.12 -3.82
C ASP A 78 4.53 -16.40 -2.93
N PHE A 79 5.08 -17.59 -3.31
CA PHE A 79 4.72 -18.90 -2.68
C PHE A 79 5.71 -19.47 -1.64
N ASN A 80 5.24 -20.07 -0.50
CA ASN A 80 5.70 -21.17 0.45
C ASN A 80 5.84 -20.91 2.00
N GLN A 81 5.93 -21.96 2.91
CA GLN A 81 5.50 -22.14 4.34
C GLN A 81 6.46 -21.76 5.51
N ILE A 82 6.11 -21.48 6.73
CA ILE A 82 5.76 -21.73 8.18
C ILE A 82 6.29 -20.64 9.14
N PRO A 83 5.48 -20.02 10.08
CA PRO A 83 6.14 -19.05 10.98
C PRO A 83 5.55 -18.70 12.36
N LEU A 84 4.50 -19.33 12.86
CA LEU A 84 3.92 -18.94 14.15
C LEU A 84 4.86 -19.15 15.34
N ILE A 85 5.69 -20.21 15.27
CA ILE A 85 6.64 -20.58 16.33
C ILE A 85 7.77 -19.57 16.40
N GLU A 86 8.30 -19.15 15.25
CA GLU A 86 9.45 -18.24 15.15
C GLU A 86 9.16 -16.83 15.68
N SER A 87 7.90 -16.41 15.66
CA SER A 87 7.43 -15.13 16.23
C SER A 87 6.96 -15.25 17.68
N ASN A 88 7.14 -16.41 18.33
CA ASN A 88 6.64 -16.75 19.66
C ASN A 88 5.12 -16.56 19.84
N ILE A 89 4.36 -16.52 18.75
CA ILE A 89 2.89 -16.35 18.78
C ILE A 89 2.23 -17.51 19.51
N THR A 90 2.60 -18.75 19.21
CA THR A 90 2.06 -19.94 19.86
C THR A 90 2.36 -19.97 21.36
N LYS A 91 3.44 -19.34 21.79
CA LYS A 91 3.84 -19.31 23.20
C LYS A 91 2.89 -18.44 24.03
N VAL A 92 2.44 -17.30 23.51
CA VAL A 92 1.47 -16.45 24.22
C VAL A 92 0.03 -16.96 24.11
N GLN A 93 -0.26 -17.87 23.17
CA GLN A 93 -1.52 -18.63 23.13
C GLN A 93 -1.64 -19.66 24.24
N GLN A 94 -0.53 -20.02 24.88
CA GLN A 94 -0.50 -20.97 26.01
C GLN A 94 -0.57 -20.25 27.36
N PRO A 95 -0.98 -20.98 28.45
CA PRO A 95 -0.88 -20.42 29.77
C PRO A 95 0.55 -19.98 30.15
N PRO A 96 0.73 -18.88 30.92
CA PRO A 96 -0.32 -18.17 31.67
C PRO A 96 -1.09 -17.11 30.89
N LEU A 97 -0.63 -16.68 29.70
CA LEU A 97 -1.25 -15.59 28.96
C LEU A 97 -2.55 -16.01 28.23
N SER A 98 -2.52 -17.14 27.51
CA SER A 98 -3.67 -17.73 26.80
C SER A 98 -4.37 -16.77 25.82
N LEU A 99 -3.61 -15.88 25.17
CA LEU A 99 -4.12 -14.83 24.29
C LEU A 99 -4.39 -15.36 22.89
N THR A 100 -5.59 -15.15 22.40
CA THR A 100 -6.10 -15.62 21.09
C THR A 100 -6.61 -14.51 20.18
N GLY A 101 -6.54 -13.26 20.64
CA GLY A 101 -7.12 -12.08 19.96
C GLY A 101 -8.62 -11.91 20.26
N SER A 102 -9.15 -12.56 21.29
CA SER A 102 -10.58 -12.51 21.64
C SER A 102 -11.03 -11.09 21.96
N GLY A 103 -12.20 -10.69 21.41
CA GLY A 103 -12.75 -9.35 21.59
C GLY A 103 -12.03 -8.25 20.79
N VAL A 104 -11.21 -8.62 19.82
CA VAL A 104 -10.47 -7.70 18.93
C VAL A 104 -10.92 -7.90 17.48
N ILE A 105 -11.10 -6.82 16.76
CA ILE A 105 -11.36 -6.85 15.30
C ILE A 105 -10.03 -6.81 14.55
N ILE A 106 -9.81 -7.75 13.63
CA ILE A 106 -8.79 -7.64 12.59
C ILE A 106 -9.53 -7.37 11.28
N ALA A 107 -9.27 -6.21 10.68
CA ALA A 107 -9.85 -5.81 9.41
C ALA A 107 -8.82 -5.95 8.28
N PHE A 108 -9.22 -6.59 7.19
CA PHE A 108 -8.43 -6.75 5.97
C PHE A 108 -9.06 -5.92 4.87
N ILE A 109 -8.22 -5.19 4.14
CA ILE A 109 -8.61 -4.41 2.96
C ILE A 109 -7.85 -5.02 1.79
N ASP A 110 -8.52 -5.88 1.01
CA ASP A 110 -7.87 -6.80 0.10
C ASP A 110 -8.81 -7.32 -1.02
N THR A 111 -8.54 -8.51 -1.56
CA THR A 111 -9.29 -9.15 -2.68
C THR A 111 -10.61 -9.80 -2.28
N GLY A 112 -10.90 -9.92 -0.99
CA GLY A 112 -12.07 -10.61 -0.46
C GLY A 112 -11.72 -11.72 0.53
N ILE A 113 -12.68 -12.56 0.85
CA ILE A 113 -12.53 -13.71 1.75
C ILE A 113 -13.39 -14.88 1.31
N SER A 114 -12.83 -16.08 1.35
CA SER A 114 -13.55 -17.37 1.19
C SER A 114 -14.36 -17.66 2.44
N TRP A 115 -15.41 -16.87 2.63
CA TRP A 115 -16.18 -16.73 3.89
C TRP A 115 -16.76 -18.03 4.43
N ASN A 116 -16.94 -19.05 3.60
CA ASN A 116 -17.49 -20.34 4.00
C ASN A 116 -16.44 -21.36 4.48
N GLU A 117 -15.15 -20.99 4.43
CA GLU A 117 -14.08 -21.85 4.95
C GLU A 117 -14.20 -22.05 6.47
N ASP A 118 -13.96 -23.29 6.91
CA ASP A 118 -14.11 -23.68 8.32
C ASP A 118 -13.14 -22.94 9.26
N VAL A 119 -11.99 -22.51 8.74
CA VAL A 119 -11.01 -21.74 9.55
C VAL A 119 -11.52 -20.36 9.98
N PHE A 120 -12.60 -19.85 9.36
CA PHE A 120 -13.24 -18.60 9.75
C PHE A 120 -14.50 -18.77 10.60
N LYS A 121 -14.79 -20.01 11.04
CA LYS A 121 -15.93 -20.33 11.89
C LYS A 121 -15.51 -20.53 13.35
N ASP A 122 -16.47 -20.41 14.26
CA ASP A 122 -16.34 -20.77 15.66
C ASP A 122 -16.66 -22.27 15.89
N LEU A 123 -16.53 -22.73 17.14
CA LEU A 123 -16.88 -24.11 17.54
C LEU A 123 -18.34 -24.49 17.25
N GLY A 124 -19.24 -23.52 17.17
CA GLY A 124 -20.66 -23.72 16.87
C GLY A 124 -20.94 -23.77 15.38
N GLY A 125 -19.94 -23.60 14.52
CA GLY A 125 -20.08 -23.54 13.07
C GLY A 125 -20.59 -22.18 12.55
N ASN A 126 -20.68 -21.14 13.41
CA ASN A 126 -21.01 -19.79 13.00
C ASN A 126 -19.78 -19.03 12.54
N THR A 127 -19.98 -18.06 11.65
CA THR A 127 -18.88 -17.23 11.19
C THR A 127 -18.33 -16.30 12.28
N ARG A 128 -17.00 -16.12 12.30
CA ARG A 128 -16.31 -15.06 13.06
C ARG A 128 -16.17 -13.77 12.27
N ILE A 129 -16.62 -13.76 11.01
CA ILE A 129 -16.65 -12.56 10.18
C ILE A 129 -17.82 -11.70 10.64
N LEU A 130 -17.53 -10.48 11.11
CA LEU A 130 -18.54 -9.50 11.52
C LEU A 130 -19.25 -8.91 10.32
N ASN A 131 -18.46 -8.41 9.37
CA ASN A 131 -18.96 -7.75 8.17
C ASN A 131 -18.03 -8.04 6.99
N ILE A 132 -18.62 -8.12 5.81
CA ILE A 132 -17.91 -8.02 4.52
C ILE A 132 -18.50 -6.81 3.79
N TRP A 133 -17.65 -5.87 3.36
CA TRP A 133 -18.02 -4.86 2.39
C TRP A 133 -17.38 -5.20 1.04
N ASP A 134 -18.19 -5.71 0.14
CA ASP A 134 -17.75 -5.94 -1.25
C ASP A 134 -18.02 -4.67 -2.08
N GLN A 135 -16.96 -3.93 -2.38
CA GLN A 135 -17.06 -2.70 -3.17
C GLN A 135 -17.37 -2.97 -4.65
N SER A 136 -17.17 -4.20 -5.13
CA SER A 136 -17.38 -4.57 -6.54
C SER A 136 -18.83 -4.94 -6.87
N ILE A 137 -19.63 -5.39 -5.89
CA ILE A 137 -21.01 -5.82 -6.05
C ILE A 137 -21.98 -4.69 -5.71
N GLN A 138 -22.91 -4.36 -6.64
CA GLN A 138 -23.84 -3.23 -6.50
C GLN A 138 -25.29 -3.65 -6.32
N THR A 139 -25.56 -4.96 -6.21
CA THR A 139 -26.92 -5.53 -6.15
C THR A 139 -27.57 -5.42 -4.77
N GLY A 140 -26.77 -5.31 -3.71
CA GLY A 140 -27.24 -5.21 -2.33
C GLY A 140 -27.23 -3.79 -1.77
N THR A 141 -27.32 -3.70 -0.44
CA THR A 141 -27.29 -2.43 0.29
C THR A 141 -25.85 -2.06 0.65
N PRO A 142 -25.38 -0.86 0.31
CA PRO A 142 -24.06 -0.39 0.76
C PRO A 142 -24.07 -0.15 2.27
N PRO A 143 -22.89 -0.12 2.92
CA PRO A 143 -22.78 0.26 4.32
C PRO A 143 -23.35 1.64 4.59
N ASP A 144 -23.86 1.87 5.79
CA ASP A 144 -24.43 3.17 6.17
C ASP A 144 -23.41 4.31 5.98
N GLY A 145 -23.83 5.34 5.25
CA GLY A 145 -23.02 6.51 4.90
C GLY A 145 -22.04 6.30 3.74
N PHE A 146 -22.08 5.14 3.07
CA PHE A 146 -21.40 4.89 1.80
C PHE A 146 -22.42 4.73 0.68
N LEU A 147 -22.01 4.99 -0.57
CA LEU A 147 -22.92 5.08 -1.71
C LEU A 147 -22.79 3.93 -2.71
N TYR A 148 -21.85 3.00 -2.49
CA TYR A 148 -21.53 1.91 -3.41
C TYR A 148 -21.14 0.64 -2.65
N GLY A 149 -21.06 -0.46 -3.38
CA GLY A 149 -20.76 -1.76 -2.81
C GLY A 149 -21.98 -2.44 -2.17
N THR A 150 -21.75 -3.60 -1.61
CA THR A 150 -22.74 -4.38 -0.86
C THR A 150 -22.14 -4.80 0.47
N GLU A 151 -22.84 -4.53 1.55
CA GLU A 151 -22.49 -5.00 2.89
C GLU A 151 -23.20 -6.32 3.19
N TYR A 152 -22.43 -7.27 3.76
CA TYR A 152 -22.94 -8.52 4.32
C TYR A 152 -22.59 -8.55 5.79
N THR A 153 -23.59 -8.65 6.64
CA THR A 153 -23.43 -8.75 8.10
C THR A 153 -23.15 -10.18 8.53
N ARG A 154 -22.71 -10.37 9.78
CA ARG A 154 -22.55 -11.71 10.41
C ARG A 154 -23.79 -12.58 10.25
N GLU A 155 -24.98 -11.99 10.38
CA GLU A 155 -26.23 -12.75 10.24
C GLU A 155 -26.48 -13.19 8.79
N ASP A 156 -26.23 -12.33 7.80
CA ASP A 156 -26.35 -12.70 6.37
C ASP A 156 -25.41 -13.85 6.02
N ILE A 157 -24.17 -13.81 6.52
CA ILE A 157 -23.17 -14.85 6.31
C ILE A 157 -23.61 -16.15 6.98
N ASN A 158 -24.12 -16.10 8.22
CA ASN A 158 -24.62 -17.28 8.91
C ASN A 158 -25.84 -17.91 8.23
N GLN A 159 -26.76 -17.09 7.71
CA GLN A 159 -27.89 -17.58 6.90
C GLN A 159 -27.41 -18.28 5.62
N ALA A 160 -26.37 -17.72 4.96
CA ALA A 160 -25.78 -18.36 3.79
C ALA A 160 -25.07 -19.69 4.14
N ILE A 161 -24.35 -19.75 5.27
CA ILE A 161 -23.74 -20.99 5.78
C ILE A 161 -24.81 -22.07 6.03
N ARG A 162 -25.97 -21.70 6.55
CA ARG A 162 -27.10 -22.60 6.75
C ARG A 162 -27.87 -22.94 5.48
N GLY A 163 -27.53 -22.32 4.34
CA GLY A 163 -28.22 -22.50 3.07
C GLY A 163 -29.58 -21.82 2.99
N GLU A 164 -29.88 -20.86 3.86
CA GLU A 164 -31.13 -20.11 3.90
C GLU A 164 -31.15 -18.96 2.90
N THR A 165 -29.96 -18.40 2.59
CA THR A 165 -29.76 -17.32 1.61
C THR A 165 -28.52 -17.60 0.75
N VAL A 166 -28.31 -16.79 -0.30
CA VAL A 166 -27.11 -16.83 -1.15
C VAL A 166 -26.45 -15.45 -1.08
N ILE A 167 -25.17 -15.42 -0.80
CA ILE A 167 -24.34 -14.21 -0.92
C ILE A 167 -23.40 -14.35 -2.11
N GLU A 168 -23.22 -13.26 -2.86
CA GLU A 168 -22.51 -13.27 -4.14
C GLU A 168 -21.01 -13.04 -3.99
N THR A 169 -20.59 -12.41 -2.88
CA THR A 169 -19.17 -12.07 -2.66
C THR A 169 -18.28 -13.29 -2.60
N ARG A 170 -17.11 -13.22 -3.22
CA ARG A 170 -16.08 -14.27 -3.29
C ARG A 170 -14.71 -13.64 -3.32
N ASP A 171 -13.70 -14.41 -2.96
CA ASP A 171 -12.29 -14.08 -3.21
C ASP A 171 -11.79 -14.90 -4.41
N GLU A 172 -11.79 -14.29 -5.59
CA GLU A 172 -11.37 -14.98 -6.83
C GLU A 172 -9.84 -15.09 -6.95
N ILE A 173 -9.09 -14.29 -6.18
CA ILE A 173 -7.62 -14.25 -6.22
C ILE A 173 -7.02 -15.05 -5.07
N GLY A 174 -7.73 -15.09 -3.92
CA GLY A 174 -7.32 -15.83 -2.74
C GLY A 174 -6.32 -15.11 -1.82
N HIS A 175 -5.89 -13.87 -2.17
CA HIS A 175 -4.90 -13.16 -1.36
C HIS A 175 -5.47 -12.71 -0.01
N GLY A 176 -6.64 -12.09 0.01
CA GLY A 176 -7.30 -11.67 1.25
C GLY A 176 -7.67 -12.84 2.15
N SER A 177 -8.15 -13.96 1.57
CA SER A 177 -8.43 -15.22 2.29
C SER A 177 -7.17 -15.77 2.95
N ALA A 178 -6.06 -15.79 2.21
CA ALA A 178 -4.78 -16.25 2.70
C ALA A 178 -4.29 -15.38 3.89
N MET A 179 -4.31 -14.05 3.74
CA MET A 179 -3.93 -13.13 4.82
C MET A 179 -4.81 -13.29 6.06
N ALA A 180 -6.14 -13.35 5.87
CA ALA A 180 -7.08 -13.53 6.98
C ALA A 180 -6.86 -14.86 7.71
N SER A 181 -6.51 -15.93 6.98
CA SER A 181 -6.20 -17.22 7.59
C SER A 181 -4.94 -17.17 8.44
N VAL A 182 -3.88 -16.53 7.96
CA VAL A 182 -2.60 -16.36 8.68
C VAL A 182 -2.79 -15.56 9.97
N ALA A 183 -3.54 -14.47 9.92
CA ALA A 183 -3.77 -13.63 11.09
C ALA A 183 -4.79 -14.22 12.06
N ALA A 184 -5.91 -14.74 11.56
CA ALA A 184 -7.10 -15.07 12.37
C ALA A 184 -7.70 -16.45 12.10
N GLY A 185 -7.06 -17.33 11.33
CA GLY A 185 -7.56 -18.68 11.08
C GLY A 185 -7.65 -19.53 12.36
N SER A 186 -8.62 -20.44 12.43
CA SER A 186 -8.82 -21.34 13.56
C SER A 186 -8.89 -22.80 13.10
N SER A 187 -8.19 -23.70 13.75
CA SER A 187 -8.22 -25.16 13.48
C SER A 187 -9.44 -25.88 14.05
N ILE A 188 -10.29 -25.18 14.77
CA ILE A 188 -11.24 -25.76 15.71
C ILE A 188 -12.35 -26.58 15.03
N SER A 189 -12.73 -26.22 13.79
CA SER A 189 -13.81 -26.89 13.06
C SER A 189 -13.33 -27.79 11.91
N SER A 190 -12.11 -27.57 11.41
CA SER A 190 -11.66 -28.22 10.17
C SER A 190 -10.99 -29.57 10.35
N GLY A 191 -10.61 -29.96 11.57
CA GLY A 191 -9.78 -31.15 11.81
C GLY A 191 -8.38 -31.06 11.16
N THR A 192 -7.97 -29.89 10.72
CA THR A 192 -6.63 -29.60 10.20
C THR A 192 -5.80 -28.93 11.30
N ASP A 193 -4.48 -29.16 11.29
CA ASP A 193 -3.56 -28.54 12.26
C ASP A 193 -3.27 -27.05 11.94
N PHE A 194 -4.10 -26.40 11.10
CA PHE A 194 -3.92 -25.01 10.73
C PHE A 194 -4.41 -24.05 11.81
N LEU A 195 -3.53 -23.21 12.33
CA LEU A 195 -3.85 -22.20 13.34
C LEU A 195 -3.25 -20.85 12.92
N GLY A 196 -4.05 -19.81 12.93
CA GLY A 196 -3.60 -18.42 12.73
C GLY A 196 -3.02 -17.81 14.00
N ALA A 197 -2.49 -16.61 13.88
CA ALA A 197 -1.87 -15.91 15.00
C ALA A 197 -2.87 -15.52 16.09
N ALA A 198 -4.09 -15.10 15.73
CA ALA A 198 -5.16 -14.67 16.63
C ALA A 198 -6.48 -15.41 16.33
N PRO A 199 -6.57 -16.73 16.63
CA PRO A 199 -7.70 -17.57 16.21
C PRO A 199 -9.03 -17.22 16.91
N GLY A 200 -9.02 -16.38 17.93
CA GLY A 200 -10.19 -15.88 18.64
C GLY A 200 -10.66 -14.50 18.18
N ALA A 201 -9.94 -13.86 17.27
CA ALA A 201 -10.30 -12.53 16.79
C ALA A 201 -11.56 -12.54 15.91
N ASP A 202 -12.32 -11.44 15.96
CA ASP A 202 -13.36 -11.14 15.00
C ASP A 202 -12.75 -10.60 13.69
N ILE A 203 -13.34 -10.91 12.55
CA ILE A 203 -12.84 -10.57 11.23
C ILE A 203 -13.75 -9.55 10.56
N VAL A 204 -13.17 -8.54 9.94
CA VAL A 204 -13.86 -7.66 8.99
C VAL A 204 -13.10 -7.73 7.67
N MET A 205 -13.81 -7.88 6.56
CA MET A 205 -13.21 -7.92 5.23
C MET A 205 -13.79 -6.84 4.34
N ILE A 206 -12.91 -6.09 3.71
CA ILE A 206 -13.29 -5.19 2.62
C ILE A 206 -12.68 -5.73 1.33
N LYS A 207 -13.56 -6.18 0.43
CA LYS A 207 -13.16 -6.54 -0.92
C LYS A 207 -13.12 -5.28 -1.77
N LEU A 208 -11.94 -4.91 -2.20
CA LEU A 208 -11.72 -3.74 -3.04
C LEU A 208 -12.31 -3.95 -4.44
N LYS A 209 -12.92 -2.91 -5.01
CA LYS A 209 -13.26 -2.89 -6.43
C LYS A 209 -12.02 -2.60 -7.29
N GLY A 210 -11.99 -3.12 -8.50
CA GLY A 210 -10.94 -2.79 -9.46
C GLY A 210 -10.92 -1.28 -9.79
N ALA A 211 -9.73 -0.78 -10.06
CA ALA A 211 -9.54 0.59 -10.49
C ALA A 211 -10.25 0.88 -11.81
N LYS A 212 -10.80 2.07 -11.95
CA LYS A 212 -11.44 2.55 -13.17
C LYS A 212 -10.47 2.58 -14.35
N GLN A 213 -10.98 2.39 -15.55
CA GLN A 213 -10.17 2.25 -16.76
C GLN A 213 -9.32 3.50 -17.02
N TYR A 214 -9.84 4.71 -16.78
CA TYR A 214 -9.07 5.94 -16.99
C TYR A 214 -7.77 6.01 -16.16
N LEU A 215 -7.79 5.50 -14.92
CA LEU A 215 -6.59 5.41 -14.09
C LEU A 215 -5.65 4.31 -14.58
N ARG A 216 -6.20 3.16 -14.95
CA ARG A 216 -5.40 2.08 -15.56
C ARG A 216 -4.69 2.57 -16.82
N ASP A 217 -5.38 3.33 -17.68
CA ASP A 217 -4.82 3.94 -18.90
C ASP A 217 -3.78 5.03 -18.56
N TYR A 218 -4.05 5.84 -17.54
CA TYR A 218 -3.11 6.86 -17.08
C TYR A 218 -1.81 6.26 -16.56
N TYR A 219 -1.91 5.22 -15.72
CA TYR A 219 -0.75 4.53 -15.15
C TYR A 219 -0.19 3.41 -16.06
N LEU A 220 -0.80 3.19 -17.24
CA LEU A 220 -0.40 2.17 -18.23
C LEU A 220 -0.41 0.75 -17.66
N ILE A 221 -1.38 0.44 -16.80
CA ILE A 221 -1.50 -0.86 -16.15
C ILE A 221 -1.92 -1.93 -17.17
N PRO A 222 -1.21 -3.07 -17.26
CA PRO A 222 -1.58 -4.16 -18.16
C PRO A 222 -2.98 -4.72 -17.88
N ASP A 223 -3.66 -5.18 -18.94
CA ASP A 223 -4.98 -5.78 -18.83
C ASP A 223 -4.96 -7.01 -17.91
N GLY A 224 -5.98 -7.15 -17.06
CA GLY A 224 -6.14 -8.29 -16.16
C GLY A 224 -5.27 -8.25 -14.90
N VAL A 225 -4.37 -7.30 -14.76
CA VAL A 225 -3.59 -7.12 -13.52
C VAL A 225 -4.46 -6.48 -12.45
N PRO A 226 -4.53 -7.04 -11.23
CA PRO A 226 -5.25 -6.41 -10.13
C PRO A 226 -4.64 -5.05 -9.77
N ALA A 227 -5.48 -4.03 -9.75
CA ALA A 227 -5.08 -2.68 -9.35
C ALA A 227 -6.28 -1.99 -8.67
N TYR A 228 -6.02 -1.29 -7.57
CA TYR A 228 -7.03 -0.70 -6.69
C TYR A 228 -6.75 0.78 -6.47
N GLU A 229 -7.83 1.56 -6.36
CA GLU A 229 -7.73 3.01 -6.21
C GLU A 229 -7.48 3.41 -4.76
N GLU A 230 -6.60 4.37 -4.56
CA GLU A 230 -6.26 4.93 -3.26
C GLU A 230 -7.49 5.43 -2.49
N GLY A 231 -8.45 6.08 -3.18
CA GLY A 231 -9.69 6.59 -2.59
C GLY A 231 -10.59 5.49 -2.05
N ASP A 232 -10.66 4.33 -2.72
CA ASP A 232 -11.44 3.17 -2.26
C ASP A 232 -10.81 2.53 -1.02
N ILE A 233 -9.48 2.49 -0.96
CA ILE A 233 -8.73 2.03 0.23
C ILE A 233 -8.99 2.99 1.41
N MET A 234 -8.97 4.31 1.17
CA MET A 234 -9.28 5.29 2.22
C MET A 234 -10.72 5.17 2.76
N ASN A 235 -11.69 4.94 1.87
CA ASN A 235 -13.07 4.64 2.26
C ASN A 235 -13.16 3.35 3.08
N ALA A 236 -12.43 2.31 2.69
CA ALA A 236 -12.36 1.05 3.43
C ALA A 236 -11.81 1.25 4.85
N VAL A 237 -10.74 2.02 5.01
CA VAL A 237 -10.17 2.38 6.32
C VAL A 237 -11.19 3.14 7.18
N ASN A 238 -11.93 4.10 6.59
CA ASN A 238 -13.00 4.80 7.29
C ASN A 238 -14.09 3.83 7.77
N TYR A 239 -14.53 2.94 6.91
CA TYR A 239 -15.54 1.93 7.24
C TYR A 239 -15.08 1.04 8.41
N CYS A 240 -13.86 0.51 8.39
CA CYS A 240 -13.30 -0.27 9.48
C CYS A 240 -13.31 0.50 10.81
N ASN A 241 -12.90 1.78 10.80
CA ASN A 241 -12.91 2.60 12.00
C ASN A 241 -14.34 2.83 12.55
N ARG A 242 -15.33 2.99 11.67
CA ARG A 242 -16.76 3.11 12.07
C ARG A 242 -17.28 1.82 12.69
N LEU A 243 -16.94 0.65 12.14
CA LEU A 243 -17.32 -0.63 12.73
C LEU A 243 -16.71 -0.84 14.12
N ALA A 244 -15.44 -0.45 14.31
CA ALA A 244 -14.80 -0.55 15.60
C ALA A 244 -15.44 0.34 16.68
N ILE A 245 -16.02 1.48 16.27
CA ILE A 245 -16.82 2.33 17.16
C ILE A 245 -18.19 1.67 17.44
N LEU A 246 -18.83 1.13 16.41
CA LEU A 246 -20.14 0.46 16.51
C LEU A 246 -20.08 -0.75 17.45
N TYR A 247 -19.07 -1.61 17.27
CA TYR A 247 -18.88 -2.83 18.10
C TYR A 247 -18.17 -2.57 19.43
N GLN A 248 -17.64 -1.35 19.64
CA GLN A 248 -16.88 -0.98 20.84
C GLN A 248 -15.67 -1.89 21.08
N GLN A 249 -15.01 -2.32 20.00
CA GLN A 249 -13.85 -3.21 20.05
C GLN A 249 -12.58 -2.51 19.58
N PRO A 250 -11.40 -2.91 20.10
CA PRO A 250 -10.12 -2.50 19.51
C PRO A 250 -10.00 -3.05 18.09
N LEU A 251 -9.29 -2.31 17.24
CA LEU A 251 -9.19 -2.58 15.81
C LEU A 251 -7.73 -2.65 15.36
N VAL A 252 -7.39 -3.71 14.66
CA VAL A 252 -6.17 -3.84 13.85
C VAL A 252 -6.57 -3.80 12.38
N ILE A 253 -6.05 -2.84 11.60
CA ILE A 253 -6.20 -2.84 10.15
C ILE A 253 -4.93 -3.42 9.54
N CYS A 254 -5.06 -4.44 8.72
CA CYS A 254 -3.98 -5.10 7.99
C CYS A 254 -4.10 -4.79 6.49
N LEU A 255 -3.04 -4.22 5.91
CA LEU A 255 -2.97 -3.87 4.50
C LEU A 255 -1.87 -4.69 3.82
N GLY A 256 -2.27 -5.51 2.82
CA GLY A 256 -1.39 -6.33 1.98
C GLY A 256 -1.18 -5.77 0.57
N VAL A 257 -1.56 -4.53 0.32
CA VAL A 257 -1.44 -3.85 -0.98
C VAL A 257 -0.40 -2.74 -0.93
N GLY A 258 0.23 -2.43 -2.06
CA GLY A 258 1.26 -1.39 -2.11
C GLY A 258 1.52 -0.85 -3.51
N THR A 259 2.25 0.26 -3.57
CA THR A 259 2.70 0.90 -4.81
C THR A 259 4.08 1.54 -4.64
N SER A 260 4.86 1.60 -5.73
CA SER A 260 6.13 2.33 -5.76
C SER A 260 5.96 3.82 -6.08
N TYR A 261 4.75 4.29 -6.36
CA TYR A 261 4.51 5.71 -6.62
C TYR A 261 4.64 6.55 -5.35
N GLY A 262 5.15 7.79 -5.51
CA GLY A 262 5.34 8.76 -4.45
C GLY A 262 6.79 8.99 -4.04
N ASN A 263 7.00 9.99 -3.18
CA ASN A 263 8.34 10.45 -2.76
C ASN A 263 9.01 9.59 -1.66
N HIS A 264 8.37 8.52 -1.22
CA HIS A 264 8.86 7.57 -0.20
C HIS A 264 9.21 8.21 1.17
N THR A 265 8.44 9.22 1.57
CA THR A 265 8.56 9.92 2.88
C THR A 265 7.34 9.75 3.78
N GLY A 266 6.24 9.18 3.26
CA GLY A 266 4.98 9.00 3.99
C GLY A 266 3.98 10.16 3.86
N ASP A 267 4.17 11.04 2.88
CA ASP A 267 3.34 12.24 2.70
C ASP A 267 2.12 12.04 1.79
N LEU A 268 1.99 10.85 1.16
CA LEU A 268 0.84 10.54 0.32
C LEU A 268 -0.48 10.56 1.12
N PRO A 269 -1.61 10.86 0.47
CA PRO A 269 -2.91 10.94 1.13
C PRO A 269 -3.26 9.70 1.96
N LEU A 270 -3.10 8.50 1.42
CA LEU A 270 -3.38 7.27 2.18
C LEU A 270 -2.46 7.15 3.41
N ALA A 271 -1.15 7.37 3.28
CA ALA A 271 -0.21 7.24 4.39
C ALA A 271 -0.54 8.20 5.53
N THR A 272 -0.81 9.48 5.21
CA THR A 272 -1.20 10.48 6.22
C THR A 272 -2.59 10.20 6.81
N TYR A 273 -3.49 9.59 6.06
CA TYR A 273 -4.79 9.16 6.56
C TYR A 273 -4.67 7.98 7.53
N LEU A 274 -3.83 6.99 7.21
CA LEU A 274 -3.50 5.89 8.13
C LEU A 274 -2.91 6.42 9.44
N ASP A 275 -2.01 7.40 9.39
CA ASP A 275 -1.44 8.04 10.58
C ASP A 275 -2.51 8.73 11.43
N LYS A 276 -3.51 9.36 10.81
CA LYS A 276 -4.65 9.93 11.52
C LYS A 276 -5.44 8.85 12.28
N ILE A 277 -5.77 7.74 11.62
CA ILE A 277 -6.52 6.64 12.25
C ILE A 277 -5.70 5.96 13.34
N ALA A 278 -4.41 5.72 13.11
CA ALA A 278 -3.48 5.18 14.09
C ALA A 278 -3.30 6.09 15.32
N GLY A 279 -3.58 7.39 15.19
CA GLY A 279 -3.58 8.36 16.29
C GLY A 279 -4.75 8.18 17.27
N PHE A 280 -5.82 7.49 16.89
CA PHE A 280 -6.93 7.20 17.80
C PHE A 280 -6.56 6.09 18.79
N ARG A 281 -7.30 6.05 19.92
CA ARG A 281 -7.13 5.00 20.93
C ARG A 281 -7.66 3.68 20.40
N ASN A 282 -7.01 2.60 20.81
CA ASN A 282 -7.41 1.23 20.50
C ASN A 282 -7.49 0.98 18.98
N ARG A 283 -6.64 1.65 18.21
CA ARG A 283 -6.47 1.46 16.77
C ARG A 283 -5.02 1.11 16.47
N SER A 284 -4.80 0.12 15.65
CA SER A 284 -3.48 -0.21 15.13
C SER A 284 -3.56 -0.44 13.62
N ILE A 285 -2.53 0.02 12.93
CA ILE A 285 -2.36 -0.16 11.49
C ILE A 285 -1.09 -0.97 11.27
N VAL A 286 -1.22 -2.08 10.57
CA VAL A 286 -0.10 -2.94 10.16
C VAL A 286 -0.06 -2.98 8.64
N VAL A 287 1.09 -2.65 8.06
CA VAL A 287 1.29 -2.60 6.62
C VAL A 287 2.50 -3.42 6.21
N CYS A 288 2.45 -4.03 5.04
CA CYS A 288 3.59 -4.75 4.47
C CYS A 288 4.63 -3.77 3.91
N ALA A 289 5.90 -4.21 3.87
CA ALA A 289 6.99 -3.42 3.27
C ALA A 289 7.02 -3.51 1.73
N GLY A 290 6.23 -4.40 1.12
CA GLY A 290 6.26 -4.66 -0.31
C GLY A 290 7.34 -5.65 -0.72
N ASN A 291 7.33 -6.03 -2.00
CA ASN A 291 8.19 -7.11 -2.53
C ASN A 291 9.13 -6.62 -3.64
N GLU A 292 9.55 -5.36 -3.60
CA GLU A 292 10.39 -4.71 -4.63
C GLU A 292 11.89 -4.68 -4.30
N GLY A 293 12.33 -5.35 -3.23
CA GLY A 293 13.70 -5.27 -2.74
C GLY A 293 14.80 -5.74 -3.70
N ARG A 294 14.48 -6.64 -4.64
CA ARG A 294 15.41 -7.06 -5.71
C ARG A 294 14.89 -6.81 -7.13
N ALA A 295 13.77 -6.09 -7.25
CA ALA A 295 13.15 -5.83 -8.55
C ALA A 295 13.97 -4.91 -9.46
N ALA A 296 15.01 -4.26 -8.93
CA ALA A 296 15.82 -3.27 -9.64
C ALA A 296 15.00 -2.06 -10.14
N HIS A 297 13.98 -1.66 -9.38
CA HIS A 297 13.03 -0.58 -9.71
C HIS A 297 13.31 0.74 -9.01
N HIS A 298 14.42 0.85 -8.29
CA HIS A 298 14.85 2.11 -7.67
C HIS A 298 16.27 2.47 -8.10
N TYR A 299 16.48 3.76 -8.38
CA TYR A 299 17.77 4.36 -8.66
C TYR A 299 18.00 5.55 -7.73
N PHE A 300 19.19 5.63 -7.13
CA PHE A 300 19.63 6.78 -6.34
C PHE A 300 20.80 7.48 -7.02
N GLY A 301 20.55 8.66 -7.59
CA GLY A 301 21.56 9.49 -8.25
C GLY A 301 22.24 10.46 -7.30
N GLN A 302 23.58 10.59 -7.44
CA GLN A 302 24.37 11.61 -6.75
C GLN A 302 25.23 12.35 -7.75
N ILE A 303 24.97 13.63 -7.94
CA ILE A 303 25.73 14.50 -8.84
C ILE A 303 26.75 15.27 -8.03
N ARG A 304 28.05 14.98 -8.26
CA ARG A 304 29.18 15.58 -7.55
C ARG A 304 30.03 16.43 -8.47
N ARG A 305 30.56 17.52 -7.95
CA ARG A 305 31.36 18.52 -8.70
C ARG A 305 32.65 17.97 -9.35
N GLN A 306 33.18 16.85 -8.89
CA GLN A 306 34.44 16.28 -9.37
C GLN A 306 34.34 15.47 -10.67
N GLU A 307 33.14 15.20 -11.15
CA GLU A 307 32.89 14.32 -12.30
C GLU A 307 32.63 15.09 -13.61
N SER A 308 32.83 16.42 -13.60
CA SER A 308 32.56 17.28 -14.75
C SER A 308 33.57 17.08 -15.89
N VAL A 309 33.09 16.59 -17.02
CA VAL A 309 33.78 16.70 -18.32
C VAL A 309 33.11 17.84 -19.10
N ALA A 310 33.83 18.89 -19.42
CA ALA A 310 33.35 20.07 -20.19
C ALA A 310 32.36 21.02 -19.46
N GLY A 311 32.31 21.07 -18.11
CA GLY A 311 31.55 22.11 -17.40
C GLY A 311 30.10 21.77 -17.08
N GLU A 312 29.50 20.70 -17.63
CA GLU A 312 28.19 20.22 -17.23
C GLU A 312 28.32 19.13 -16.15
N ILE A 313 27.51 19.20 -15.10
CA ILE A 313 27.46 18.23 -14.01
C ILE A 313 26.18 17.44 -14.18
N TYR A 314 26.27 16.17 -14.53
CA TYR A 314 25.12 15.31 -14.82
C TYR A 314 25.34 13.87 -14.32
N ASP A 315 24.25 13.13 -14.29
CA ASP A 315 24.19 11.69 -14.10
C ASP A 315 23.39 11.06 -15.23
N ASP A 316 23.88 9.97 -15.82
CA ASP A 316 23.20 9.23 -16.89
C ASP A 316 22.56 7.97 -16.31
N VAL A 317 21.24 7.98 -16.16
CA VAL A 317 20.47 6.85 -15.65
C VAL A 317 20.05 5.97 -16.82
N GLU A 318 20.46 4.71 -16.79
CA GLU A 318 20.16 3.74 -17.85
C GLU A 318 19.05 2.77 -17.39
N ILE A 319 18.02 2.63 -18.24
CA ILE A 319 16.88 1.73 -18.06
C ILE A 319 16.89 0.72 -19.19
N SER A 320 16.92 -0.56 -18.83
CA SER A 320 16.70 -1.65 -19.78
C SER A 320 15.21 -1.91 -19.89
N VAL A 321 14.64 -1.61 -21.04
CA VAL A 321 13.23 -1.91 -21.34
C VAL A 321 13.16 -3.28 -22.03
N GLY A 322 12.38 -4.17 -21.48
CA GLY A 322 12.20 -5.53 -22.01
C GLY A 322 11.32 -5.59 -23.26
N PRO A 323 11.26 -6.76 -23.93
CA PRO A 323 10.48 -6.94 -25.13
C PRO A 323 8.97 -6.86 -24.86
N ASN A 324 8.25 -6.21 -25.80
CA ASN A 324 6.79 -6.04 -25.73
C ASN A 324 6.29 -5.25 -24.51
N GLU A 325 7.12 -4.42 -23.89
CA GLU A 325 6.65 -3.48 -22.87
C GLU A 325 5.60 -2.52 -23.47
N ARG A 326 4.41 -2.47 -22.83
CA ARG A 326 3.31 -1.64 -23.33
C ARG A 326 3.46 -0.19 -22.88
N GLY A 327 4.08 0.00 -21.74
CA GLY A 327 4.34 1.31 -21.19
C GLY A 327 4.38 1.30 -19.66
N PHE A 328 4.93 2.37 -19.12
CA PHE A 328 5.08 2.54 -17.68
C PHE A 328 5.19 4.01 -17.29
N ILE A 329 4.88 4.29 -16.04
CA ILE A 329 5.18 5.58 -15.38
C ILE A 329 6.51 5.45 -14.66
N LEU A 330 7.37 6.47 -14.81
CA LEU A 330 8.62 6.60 -14.07
C LEU A 330 8.60 7.94 -13.33
N GLU A 331 8.90 7.93 -12.06
CA GLU A 331 8.98 9.14 -11.25
C GLU A 331 10.44 9.46 -10.91
N LEU A 332 10.82 10.74 -11.07
CA LEU A 332 12.07 11.30 -10.56
C LEU A 332 11.73 12.37 -9.51
N TRP A 333 12.26 12.20 -8.33
CA TRP A 333 12.12 13.12 -7.20
C TRP A 333 13.46 13.75 -6.86
N GLY A 334 13.59 15.04 -7.12
CA GLY A 334 14.80 15.82 -6.86
C GLY A 334 14.85 16.37 -5.45
N ASN A 335 15.97 16.17 -4.76
CA ASN A 335 16.14 16.67 -3.40
C ASN A 335 16.38 18.19 -3.39
N LEU A 336 15.73 18.87 -2.47
CA LEU A 336 15.94 20.29 -2.23
C LEU A 336 17.40 20.62 -1.83
N PRO A 337 17.90 21.81 -2.20
CA PRO A 337 17.28 22.91 -2.95
C PRO A 337 17.54 22.84 -4.46
N ASN A 338 17.97 21.70 -4.98
CA ASN A 338 18.45 21.54 -6.33
C ASN A 338 17.32 21.63 -7.37
N VAL A 339 17.70 22.02 -8.59
CA VAL A 339 16.86 22.05 -9.77
C VAL A 339 17.58 21.30 -10.89
N TYR A 340 16.86 20.45 -11.61
CA TYR A 340 17.45 19.58 -12.62
C TYR A 340 16.89 19.84 -14.02
N TRP A 341 17.69 19.49 -15.03
CA TRP A 341 17.27 19.42 -16.42
C TRP A 341 17.36 17.99 -16.91
N ILE A 342 16.42 17.62 -17.73
CA ILE A 342 16.34 16.26 -18.27
C ILE A 342 16.67 16.25 -19.76
N THR A 343 17.44 15.25 -20.18
CA THR A 343 17.64 14.86 -21.56
C THR A 343 17.32 13.39 -21.72
N LEU A 344 16.53 13.02 -22.71
CA LEU A 344 16.20 11.63 -23.03
C LEU A 344 16.97 11.18 -24.26
N ARG A 345 17.55 9.97 -24.19
CA ARG A 345 18.14 9.28 -25.35
C ARG A 345 17.49 7.90 -25.49
N SER A 346 16.96 7.63 -26.67
CA SER A 346 16.36 6.34 -27.01
C SER A 346 17.41 5.29 -27.38
N PRO A 347 17.03 4.00 -27.44
CA PRO A 347 17.92 2.92 -27.90
C PRO A 347 18.50 3.14 -29.30
N SER A 348 17.76 3.78 -30.22
CA SER A 348 18.27 4.14 -31.55
C SER A 348 19.27 5.31 -31.56
N GLY A 349 19.46 5.97 -30.43
CA GLY A 349 20.34 7.13 -30.28
C GLY A 349 19.66 8.48 -30.55
N GLU A 350 18.35 8.52 -30.78
CA GLU A 350 17.62 9.78 -30.89
C GLU A 350 17.61 10.51 -29.54
N VAL A 351 17.95 11.81 -29.56
CA VAL A 351 18.08 12.62 -28.33
C VAL A 351 17.00 13.69 -28.30
N ARG A 352 16.34 13.83 -27.16
CA ARG A 352 15.39 14.91 -26.84
C ARG A 352 15.91 15.69 -25.64
N GLN A 353 16.15 16.98 -25.84
CA GLN A 353 16.75 17.87 -24.84
C GLN A 353 15.78 18.96 -24.39
N GLY A 354 16.05 19.54 -23.21
CA GLY A 354 15.47 20.82 -22.81
C GLY A 354 14.24 20.74 -21.93
N PHE A 355 14.03 19.61 -21.27
CA PHE A 355 13.01 19.52 -20.24
C PHE A 355 13.47 20.27 -19.00
N ARG A 356 12.95 21.48 -18.87
CA ARG A 356 13.21 22.34 -17.73
C ARG A 356 12.03 22.29 -16.78
N PRO A 357 12.27 22.23 -15.48
CA PRO A 357 11.17 22.38 -14.54
C PRO A 357 10.57 23.77 -14.67
N GLY A 358 9.26 23.83 -14.57
CA GLY A 358 8.50 25.05 -14.59
C GLY A 358 7.26 24.88 -13.73
N PHE A 359 6.50 25.95 -13.60
CA PHE A 359 5.24 25.86 -12.86
C PHE A 359 4.23 25.04 -13.68
N GLY A 360 4.08 23.74 -13.32
CA GLY A 360 3.10 22.83 -13.89
C GLY A 360 3.14 22.72 -15.42
N GLN A 361 4.20 22.13 -15.98
CA GLN A 361 4.31 21.96 -17.44
C GLN A 361 4.11 20.49 -17.82
N ASN A 362 3.30 20.26 -18.85
CA ASN A 362 3.17 18.98 -19.53
C ASN A 362 3.73 19.10 -20.94
N GLN A 363 4.61 18.18 -21.34
CA GLN A 363 5.20 18.13 -22.67
C GLN A 363 5.18 16.69 -23.19
N THR A 364 4.73 16.51 -24.44
CA THR A 364 4.70 15.18 -25.07
C THR A 364 5.61 15.15 -26.28
N TYR A 365 6.46 14.12 -26.35
CA TYR A 365 7.40 13.90 -27.43
C TYR A 365 7.13 12.55 -28.11
N ARG A 366 7.12 12.57 -29.44
CA ARG A 366 7.12 11.37 -30.27
C ARG A 366 8.51 11.21 -30.87
N PHE A 367 9.12 10.05 -30.66
CA PHE A 367 10.37 9.70 -31.31
C PHE A 367 10.15 9.44 -32.81
N VAL A 368 11.11 9.82 -33.65
CA VAL A 368 10.96 9.73 -35.10
C VAL A 368 11.37 8.36 -35.63
N TYR A 369 12.40 7.77 -35.02
CA TYR A 369 12.91 6.46 -35.43
C TYR A 369 12.20 5.30 -34.74
N GLU A 370 11.34 5.62 -33.76
CA GLU A 370 10.65 4.66 -32.92
C GLU A 370 9.18 5.04 -32.78
N ARG A 371 8.34 4.07 -32.38
CA ARG A 371 6.91 4.36 -32.14
C ARG A 371 6.68 5.05 -30.80
N THR A 372 7.67 5.01 -29.93
CA THR A 372 7.59 5.49 -28.55
C THR A 372 7.13 6.93 -28.47
N ARG A 373 6.21 7.15 -27.56
CA ARG A 373 5.78 8.46 -27.09
C ARG A 373 6.12 8.60 -25.61
N VAL A 374 6.74 9.74 -25.24
CA VAL A 374 7.01 10.05 -23.84
C VAL A 374 6.33 11.36 -23.50
N SER A 375 5.40 11.32 -22.58
CA SER A 375 4.84 12.50 -21.93
C SER A 375 5.57 12.76 -20.62
N LEU A 376 5.89 14.01 -20.36
CA LEU A 376 6.61 14.44 -19.17
C LEU A 376 5.85 15.57 -18.49
N ASP A 377 5.38 15.31 -17.29
CA ASP A 377 4.89 16.33 -16.36
C ASP A 377 6.04 16.80 -15.49
N THR A 378 6.21 18.12 -15.36
CA THR A 378 7.26 18.72 -14.52
C THR A 378 6.62 19.62 -13.47
N ILE A 379 6.94 19.37 -12.21
CA ILE A 379 6.45 20.13 -11.07
C ILE A 379 7.68 20.58 -10.28
N LEU A 380 7.97 21.88 -10.29
CA LEU A 380 9.16 22.44 -9.62
C LEU A 380 9.08 22.29 -8.08
N VAL A 381 7.87 22.43 -7.54
CA VAL A 381 7.60 22.25 -6.10
C VAL A 381 6.30 21.46 -5.98
N GLU A 382 6.40 20.18 -5.65
CA GLU A 382 5.22 19.36 -5.37
C GLU A 382 4.66 19.76 -3.99
N PRO A 383 3.35 20.10 -3.91
CA PRO A 383 2.80 20.76 -2.72
C PRO A 383 2.92 19.97 -1.40
N SER A 384 2.87 18.63 -1.44
CA SER A 384 2.90 17.79 -0.23
C SER A 384 4.32 17.60 0.30
N SER A 385 5.30 17.45 -0.60
CA SER A 385 6.70 17.17 -0.27
C SER A 385 7.61 18.40 -0.31
N GLY A 386 7.25 19.40 -1.13
CA GLY A 386 8.10 20.52 -1.47
C GLY A 386 9.21 20.20 -2.48
N GLU A 387 9.31 18.98 -2.95
CA GLU A 387 10.36 18.49 -3.84
C GLU A 387 10.05 18.74 -5.31
N GLU A 388 11.08 18.68 -6.15
CA GLU A 388 10.90 18.70 -7.61
C GLU A 388 10.50 17.30 -8.09
N LEU A 389 9.47 17.25 -8.95
CA LEU A 389 8.98 16.01 -9.55
C LEU A 389 9.00 16.08 -11.07
N PHE A 390 9.59 15.07 -11.70
CA PHE A 390 9.41 14.73 -13.10
C PHE A 390 8.68 13.40 -13.19
N LEU A 391 7.49 13.42 -13.79
CA LEU A 391 6.68 12.24 -14.04
C LEU A 391 6.74 11.91 -15.53
N PHE A 392 7.41 10.83 -15.88
CA PHE A 392 7.54 10.33 -17.23
C PHE A 392 6.48 9.27 -17.49
N ARG A 393 5.76 9.42 -18.57
CA ARG A 393 4.83 8.41 -19.07
C ARG A 393 5.34 7.89 -20.40
N PHE A 394 5.94 6.69 -20.39
CA PHE A 394 6.44 6.00 -21.56
C PHE A 394 5.32 5.16 -22.18
N GLU A 395 4.91 5.46 -23.38
CA GLU A 395 3.92 4.71 -24.15
C GLU A 395 4.60 3.99 -25.32
N GLU A 396 4.33 2.69 -25.46
CA GLU A 396 4.93 1.83 -26.46
C GLU A 396 6.46 1.99 -26.56
N PRO A 397 7.19 1.91 -25.42
CA PRO A 397 8.64 2.06 -25.45
C PRO A 397 9.26 0.93 -26.26
N VAL A 398 10.21 1.25 -27.13
CA VAL A 398 10.97 0.24 -27.84
C VAL A 398 11.92 -0.47 -26.88
N GLU A 399 12.07 -1.78 -27.08
CA GLU A 399 13.04 -2.62 -26.36
C GLU A 399 14.46 -2.07 -26.48
N GLY A 400 15.22 -2.12 -25.38
CA GLY A 400 16.62 -1.71 -25.33
C GLY A 400 16.93 -0.72 -24.22
N ILE A 401 18.10 -0.10 -24.30
CA ILE A 401 18.60 0.79 -23.24
C ILE A 401 18.15 2.22 -23.54
N TRP A 402 17.31 2.75 -22.65
CA TRP A 402 16.96 4.15 -22.58
C TRP A 402 17.89 4.87 -21.61
N THR A 403 18.37 6.07 -21.96
CA THR A 403 19.20 6.88 -21.06
C THR A 403 18.44 8.16 -20.70
N ILE A 404 18.34 8.42 -19.41
CA ILE A 404 17.83 9.67 -18.84
C ILE A 404 19.00 10.42 -18.25
N ARG A 405 19.43 11.48 -18.89
CA ARG A 405 20.46 12.37 -18.35
C ARG A 405 19.81 13.38 -17.44
N VAL A 406 20.24 13.39 -16.19
CA VAL A 406 19.84 14.33 -15.15
C VAL A 406 20.98 15.32 -14.95
N THR A 407 20.78 16.57 -15.36
CA THR A 407 21.80 17.64 -15.29
C THR A 407 21.42 18.61 -14.19
N LEU A 408 22.35 18.92 -13.30
CA LEU A 408 22.17 19.91 -12.26
C LEU A 408 22.26 21.33 -12.83
N VAL A 409 21.27 22.18 -12.53
CA VAL A 409 21.21 23.55 -13.07
C VAL A 409 22.24 24.47 -12.44
N ASP A 410 22.45 24.36 -11.13
CA ASP A 410 23.47 25.13 -10.40
C ASP A 410 24.75 24.33 -10.21
N GLU A 411 25.76 24.64 -11.02
CA GLU A 411 27.06 23.99 -11.00
C GLU A 411 27.86 24.21 -9.69
N ALA A 412 27.43 25.15 -8.85
CA ALA A 412 28.06 25.37 -7.54
C ALA A 412 27.59 24.41 -6.44
N MET A 413 26.51 23.68 -6.71
CA MET A 413 25.88 22.74 -5.79
C MET A 413 26.29 21.30 -6.06
N GLU A 414 26.08 20.43 -5.10
CA GLU A 414 25.98 18.99 -5.28
C GLU A 414 24.51 18.60 -5.19
N GLY A 415 24.07 17.64 -5.98
CA GLY A 415 22.67 17.24 -6.05
C GLY A 415 22.46 15.76 -5.82
N SER A 416 21.28 15.40 -5.35
CA SER A 416 20.85 14.00 -5.30
C SER A 416 19.38 13.91 -5.66
N PHE A 417 19.01 12.79 -6.26
CA PHE A 417 17.65 12.50 -6.67
C PHE A 417 17.36 11.01 -6.58
N HIS A 418 16.10 10.66 -6.57
CA HIS A 418 15.66 9.27 -6.62
C HIS A 418 14.76 9.06 -7.84
N MET A 419 14.79 7.85 -8.40
CA MET A 419 13.87 7.45 -9.45
C MET A 419 13.24 6.11 -9.11
N TRP A 420 11.94 5.97 -9.38
CA TRP A 420 11.22 4.71 -9.19
C TRP A 420 10.43 4.33 -10.42
N LEU A 421 10.59 3.06 -10.83
CA LEU A 421 9.69 2.35 -11.74
C LEU A 421 8.46 1.85 -10.94
N PRO A 422 7.37 1.47 -11.62
CA PRO A 422 6.22 0.85 -10.94
C PRO A 422 6.60 -0.46 -10.25
N ILE A 423 5.69 -0.98 -9.43
CA ILE A 423 5.82 -2.35 -8.91
C ILE A 423 5.85 -3.36 -10.07
N SER A 424 6.50 -4.50 -9.83
CA SER A 424 6.73 -5.53 -10.85
C SER A 424 5.46 -5.98 -11.57
N GLU A 425 4.34 -6.09 -10.87
CA GLU A 425 3.05 -6.49 -11.42
C GLU A 425 2.46 -5.48 -12.42
N PHE A 426 2.88 -4.21 -12.36
CA PHE A 426 2.39 -3.15 -13.24
C PHE A 426 3.22 -3.00 -14.53
N LEU A 427 4.25 -3.79 -14.71
CA LEU A 427 5.05 -3.86 -15.92
C LEU A 427 4.61 -5.03 -16.81
N SER A 428 4.66 -4.83 -18.12
CA SER A 428 4.31 -5.88 -19.10
C SER A 428 5.50 -6.81 -19.41
N SER A 429 6.72 -6.35 -19.08
CA SER A 429 7.96 -7.09 -19.29
C SER A 429 9.01 -6.70 -18.24
N GLU A 430 10.15 -7.38 -18.24
CA GLU A 430 11.27 -7.06 -17.37
C GLU A 430 11.89 -5.71 -17.79
N THR A 431 11.48 -4.66 -17.10
CA THR A 431 11.97 -3.27 -17.29
C THR A 431 12.64 -2.83 -15.99
N VAL A 432 13.96 -2.57 -16.03
CA VAL A 432 14.78 -2.38 -14.83
C VAL A 432 15.82 -1.28 -15.00
N PHE A 433 16.28 -0.68 -13.91
CA PHE A 433 17.51 0.13 -13.91
C PHE A 433 18.73 -0.79 -14.06
N LEU A 434 19.73 -0.37 -14.85
CA LEU A 434 20.98 -1.13 -15.01
C LEU A 434 21.89 -1.02 -13.79
N GLU A 435 21.83 0.09 -13.06
CA GLU A 435 22.57 0.33 -11.82
C GLU A 435 21.59 0.65 -10.67
N PRO A 436 20.77 -0.31 -10.22
CA PRO A 436 19.74 -0.06 -9.22
C PRO A 436 20.33 0.11 -7.82
N ASP A 437 19.70 0.94 -7.00
CA ASP A 437 19.91 0.97 -5.54
C ASP A 437 18.87 0.03 -4.88
N PRO A 438 19.30 -0.99 -4.12
CA PRO A 438 18.40 -1.95 -3.50
C PRO A 438 17.64 -1.40 -2.29
N TYR A 439 17.94 -0.18 -1.85
CA TYR A 439 17.33 0.44 -0.69
C TYR A 439 16.24 1.45 -1.08
N THR A 440 15.48 1.91 -0.08
CA THR A 440 14.33 2.80 -0.28
C THR A 440 13.31 2.21 -1.28
N THR A 441 13.11 0.89 -1.17
CA THR A 441 12.22 0.07 -2.02
C THR A 441 10.98 -0.42 -1.28
N ILE A 442 10.72 0.09 -0.08
CA ILE A 442 9.44 -0.14 0.61
C ILE A 442 8.34 0.51 -0.22
N THR A 443 7.25 -0.21 -0.43
CA THR A 443 6.09 0.34 -1.15
C THR A 443 5.21 1.20 -0.23
N ASN A 444 4.61 2.26 -0.76
CA ASN A 444 3.56 2.97 -0.07
C ASN A 444 2.32 2.05 0.14
N PRO A 445 1.62 2.11 1.30
CA PRO A 445 1.77 3.09 2.37
C PRO A 445 2.76 2.72 3.48
N GLY A 446 3.73 1.83 3.24
CA GLY A 446 4.70 1.36 4.24
C GLY A 446 5.57 2.47 4.85
N TYR A 447 5.56 3.67 4.29
CA TYR A 447 6.24 4.85 4.85
C TYR A 447 5.38 5.66 5.83
N SER A 448 4.12 5.29 6.08
CA SER A 448 3.30 5.88 7.15
C SER A 448 4.06 5.86 8.48
N VAL A 449 4.13 7.00 9.16
CA VAL A 449 4.98 7.21 10.35
C VAL A 449 4.48 6.41 11.55
N LEU A 450 3.16 6.38 11.74
CA LEU A 450 2.55 5.70 12.88
C LEU A 450 2.28 4.22 12.62
N SER A 451 2.07 3.79 11.38
CA SER A 451 1.82 2.39 11.06
C SER A 451 3.02 1.51 11.42
N LEU A 452 2.74 0.29 11.85
CA LEU A 452 3.75 -0.76 12.02
C LEU A 452 4.04 -1.38 10.64
N THR A 453 5.20 -1.04 10.07
CA THR A 453 5.63 -1.53 8.76
C THR A 453 6.46 -2.79 8.93
N VAL A 454 6.03 -3.87 8.27
CA VAL A 454 6.59 -5.20 8.45
C VAL A 454 7.29 -5.65 7.17
N GLY A 455 8.61 -5.83 7.26
CA GLY A 455 9.42 -6.48 6.25
C GLY A 455 9.38 -8.01 6.39
N GLY A 456 10.10 -8.69 5.49
CA GLY A 456 10.08 -10.13 5.41
C GLY A 456 11.44 -10.80 5.66
N TYR A 457 11.44 -11.95 6.34
CA TYR A 457 12.58 -12.84 6.37
C TYR A 457 12.14 -14.29 6.15
N ASP A 458 13.08 -15.14 5.74
CA ASP A 458 12.87 -16.57 5.58
C ASP A 458 13.19 -17.28 6.90
N SER A 459 12.16 -17.77 7.59
CA SER A 459 12.31 -18.46 8.87
C SER A 459 12.98 -19.84 8.73
N GLY A 460 12.97 -20.45 7.55
CA GLY A 460 13.59 -21.75 7.31
C GLY A 460 15.10 -21.70 7.32
N ASN A 461 15.71 -20.62 6.88
CA ASN A 461 17.18 -20.45 6.83
C ASN A 461 17.71 -19.27 7.67
N GLY A 462 16.83 -18.45 8.26
CA GLY A 462 17.19 -17.27 9.06
C GLY A 462 17.73 -16.09 8.24
N GLY A 463 17.62 -16.16 6.90
CA GLY A 463 18.05 -15.13 5.96
C GLY A 463 16.97 -14.06 5.71
N LEU A 464 17.36 -12.98 5.05
CA LEU A 464 16.40 -11.99 4.56
C LEU A 464 15.51 -12.62 3.47
N TYR A 465 14.22 -12.35 3.48
CA TYR A 465 13.37 -12.58 2.31
C TYR A 465 13.80 -11.61 1.21
N LEU A 466 14.34 -12.13 0.11
CA LEU A 466 15.10 -11.31 -0.85
C LEU A 466 14.27 -10.22 -1.52
N ASP A 467 12.97 -10.49 -1.71
CA ASP A 467 12.06 -9.53 -2.34
C ASP A 467 11.54 -8.46 -1.37
N THR A 468 11.74 -8.64 -0.05
CA THR A 468 11.27 -7.65 0.93
C THR A 468 11.72 -6.24 0.58
N GLY A 469 10.79 -5.28 0.62
CA GLY A 469 11.13 -3.86 0.54
C GLY A 469 12.11 -3.46 1.64
N ARG A 470 13.10 -2.64 1.28
CA ARG A 470 14.21 -2.22 2.15
C ARG A 470 14.19 -0.72 2.34
N GLY A 471 14.51 -0.28 3.55
CA GLY A 471 14.56 1.11 3.95
C GLY A 471 15.92 1.78 3.70
N PHE A 472 16.23 2.87 4.33
CA PHE A 472 15.29 3.64 5.16
C PHE A 472 14.31 4.41 4.26
N ALA A 473 13.35 5.14 4.86
CA ALA A 473 12.61 6.14 4.11
C ALA A 473 13.56 7.23 3.59
N LYS A 474 13.16 7.91 2.52
CA LYS A 474 13.97 8.97 1.91
C LYS A 474 14.32 10.10 2.88
N ASN A 475 13.42 10.43 3.82
CA ASN A 475 13.63 11.41 4.88
C ASN A 475 14.47 10.89 6.08
N GLY A 476 14.98 9.65 6.01
CA GLY A 476 15.80 9.04 7.05
C GLY A 476 15.01 8.33 8.16
N GLU A 477 13.67 8.32 8.11
CA GLU A 477 12.84 7.51 9.02
C GLU A 477 13.22 6.03 8.89
N ILE A 478 13.30 5.35 10.05
CA ILE A 478 13.65 3.94 10.09
C ILE A 478 12.44 3.10 9.70
N LYS A 479 12.56 2.47 8.56
CA LYS A 479 11.61 1.53 7.97
C LYS A 479 12.40 0.40 7.30
N PRO A 480 11.89 -0.86 7.28
CA PRO A 480 10.69 -1.29 7.99
C PRO A 480 10.87 -1.13 9.50
N ASP A 481 9.79 -1.18 10.29
CA ASP A 481 9.90 -1.14 11.74
C ASP A 481 10.46 -2.45 12.28
N ILE A 482 9.91 -3.57 11.83
CA ILE A 482 10.34 -4.93 12.15
C ILE A 482 10.25 -5.82 10.92
N VAL A 483 10.79 -7.02 11.00
CA VAL A 483 10.54 -8.08 10.03
C VAL A 483 9.77 -9.24 10.69
N ALA A 484 8.95 -9.92 9.89
CA ALA A 484 8.28 -11.15 10.27
C ALA A 484 8.57 -12.24 9.23
N PRO A 485 8.30 -13.53 9.53
CA PRO A 485 8.36 -14.56 8.53
C PRO A 485 7.49 -14.22 7.31
N ALA A 486 8.07 -14.30 6.12
CA ALA A 486 7.43 -13.92 4.86
C ALA A 486 7.66 -14.95 3.74
N ALA A 487 8.47 -15.96 4.01
CA ALA A 487 8.68 -17.10 3.13
C ALA A 487 8.08 -18.34 3.75
N ASP A 488 7.52 -19.20 2.91
CA ASP A 488 7.00 -20.50 3.31
C ASP A 488 5.79 -20.45 4.27
N ILE A 489 4.81 -19.56 4.01
CA ILE A 489 3.64 -19.34 4.86
C ILE A 489 2.47 -20.25 4.49
N SER A 490 2.02 -21.11 5.42
CA SER A 490 0.78 -21.89 5.26
C SER A 490 -0.44 -21.00 5.34
N THR A 491 -1.35 -21.15 4.40
CA THR A 491 -2.62 -20.45 4.33
C THR A 491 -3.74 -21.39 3.89
N VAL A 492 -5.00 -20.95 3.96
CA VAL A 492 -6.13 -21.73 3.39
C VAL A 492 -6.03 -21.85 1.86
N GLU A 493 -5.33 -20.95 1.21
CA GLU A 493 -5.10 -20.93 -0.23
C GLU A 493 -3.78 -21.62 -0.61
N GLY A 494 -3.31 -22.55 0.25
CA GLY A 494 -2.02 -23.22 0.11
C GLY A 494 -0.90 -22.37 0.70
N VAL A 495 0.25 -22.58 0.19
CA VAL A 495 1.50 -22.09 0.69
C VAL A 495 1.91 -20.84 -0.10
N LYS A 496 2.27 -19.76 0.58
CA LYS A 496 2.47 -18.41 0.02
C LYS A 496 3.74 -17.73 0.56
N ASN A 497 4.31 -16.80 -0.23
CA ASN A 497 5.36 -15.87 0.20
C ASN A 497 4.87 -14.43 0.05
N GLY A 498 5.54 -13.53 0.71
CA GLY A 498 5.32 -12.10 0.58
C GLY A 498 5.25 -11.42 1.93
N THR A 499 5.64 -10.17 1.93
CA THR A 499 5.59 -9.32 3.14
C THR A 499 4.17 -9.09 3.65
N SER A 500 3.14 -9.28 2.81
CA SER A 500 1.73 -9.24 3.22
C SER A 500 1.39 -10.30 4.27
N TYR A 501 1.96 -11.51 4.16
CA TYR A 501 1.75 -12.57 5.15
C TYR A 501 2.51 -12.31 6.45
N GLY A 502 3.72 -11.73 6.34
CA GLY A 502 4.43 -11.21 7.52
C GLY A 502 3.65 -10.11 8.25
N ALA A 503 3.01 -9.22 7.50
CA ALA A 503 2.11 -8.22 8.07
C ALA A 503 0.87 -8.84 8.69
N ALA A 504 0.28 -9.89 8.09
CA ALA A 504 -0.84 -10.63 8.65
C ALA A 504 -0.47 -11.31 9.98
N LEU A 505 0.71 -11.92 10.08
CA LEU A 505 1.23 -12.47 11.35
C LEU A 505 1.37 -11.38 12.42
N ALA A 506 1.96 -10.25 12.05
CA ALA A 506 2.13 -9.13 12.98
C ALA A 506 0.76 -8.53 13.39
N ALA A 507 -0.22 -8.47 12.48
CA ALA A 507 -1.58 -8.03 12.81
C ALA A 507 -2.25 -8.96 13.83
N GLY A 508 -2.08 -10.28 13.70
CA GLY A 508 -2.54 -11.24 14.69
C GLY A 508 -1.83 -11.09 16.04
N ALA A 509 -0.50 -10.88 16.04
CA ALA A 509 0.26 -10.60 17.26
C ALA A 509 -0.21 -9.31 17.95
N VAL A 510 -0.51 -8.25 17.18
CA VAL A 510 -1.09 -7.00 17.70
C VAL A 510 -2.48 -7.26 18.28
N ALA A 511 -3.29 -8.14 17.67
CA ALA A 511 -4.59 -8.50 18.21
C ALA A 511 -4.47 -9.26 19.56
N GLN A 512 -3.51 -10.17 19.71
CA GLN A 512 -3.21 -10.80 21.01
C GLN A 512 -2.79 -9.75 22.06
N PHE A 513 -1.98 -8.77 21.65
CA PHE A 513 -1.60 -7.67 22.54
C PHE A 513 -2.82 -6.80 22.92
N PHE A 514 -3.73 -6.52 22.01
CA PHE A 514 -4.97 -5.78 22.30
C PHE A 514 -5.92 -6.54 23.21
N GLU A 515 -6.00 -7.88 23.10
CA GLU A 515 -6.75 -8.68 24.05
C GLU A 515 -6.25 -8.42 25.48
N TRP A 516 -4.95 -8.55 25.73
CA TRP A 516 -4.34 -8.27 27.02
C TRP A 516 -4.51 -6.80 27.44
N ALA A 517 -4.21 -5.85 26.53
CA ALA A 517 -4.18 -4.43 26.88
C ALA A 517 -5.57 -3.85 27.09
N VAL A 518 -6.49 -4.10 26.15
CA VAL A 518 -7.79 -3.41 26.07
C VAL A 518 -8.91 -4.30 26.59
N THR A 519 -9.02 -5.54 26.12
CA THR A 519 -10.13 -6.43 26.48
C THR A 519 -10.03 -6.88 27.93
N GLU A 520 -8.84 -7.23 28.42
CA GLU A 520 -8.58 -7.55 29.81
C GLU A 520 -8.37 -6.31 30.71
N GLY A 521 -8.22 -5.12 30.10
CA GLY A 521 -8.19 -3.83 30.82
C GLY A 521 -6.85 -3.43 31.42
N ASN A 522 -5.73 -4.04 30.98
CA ASN A 522 -4.39 -3.70 31.49
C ASN A 522 -3.90 -2.32 31.01
N GLU A 523 -4.18 -1.95 29.73
CA GLU A 523 -3.84 -0.67 29.10
C GLU A 523 -4.99 -0.18 28.18
N PRO A 524 -6.18 0.14 28.74
CA PRO A 524 -7.41 0.30 27.96
C PRO A 524 -7.45 1.54 27.05
N LEU A 525 -6.47 2.43 27.13
CA LEU A 525 -6.42 3.68 26.37
C LEU A 525 -5.23 3.78 25.43
N ILE A 526 -4.59 2.65 25.12
CA ILE A 526 -3.37 2.57 24.32
C ILE A 526 -3.57 3.10 22.89
N ARG A 527 -2.51 3.65 22.30
CA ARG A 527 -2.46 4.13 20.92
C ARG A 527 -1.42 3.38 20.11
N ASN A 528 -1.53 3.43 18.80
CA ASN A 528 -0.63 2.70 17.92
C ASN A 528 0.86 3.06 18.10
N ARG A 529 1.20 4.32 18.42
CA ARG A 529 2.59 4.70 18.69
C ARG A 529 3.19 3.92 19.87
N GLU A 530 2.40 3.65 20.90
CA GLU A 530 2.83 2.89 22.07
C GLU A 530 2.98 1.42 21.68
N ILE A 531 2.00 0.85 20.96
CA ILE A 531 2.05 -0.52 20.43
C ILE A 531 3.29 -0.71 19.56
N LYS A 532 3.48 0.14 18.55
CA LYS A 532 4.66 0.12 17.69
C LYS A 532 5.97 0.12 18.50
N ASN A 533 6.06 0.98 19.53
CA ASN A 533 7.25 1.05 20.38
C ASN A 533 7.43 -0.21 21.25
N TYR A 534 6.36 -0.85 21.72
CA TYR A 534 6.46 -2.13 22.42
C TYR A 534 6.95 -3.23 21.49
N PHE A 535 6.41 -3.33 20.28
CA PHE A 535 6.86 -4.29 19.28
C PHE A 535 8.32 -4.06 18.85
N ILE A 536 8.74 -2.81 18.67
CA ILE A 536 10.14 -2.44 18.42
C ILE A 536 11.05 -2.85 19.59
N ARG A 537 10.64 -2.62 20.83
CA ARG A 537 11.43 -2.96 22.02
C ARG A 537 11.52 -4.48 22.24
N GLY A 538 10.41 -5.18 22.06
CA GLY A 538 10.33 -6.63 22.20
C GLY A 538 10.93 -7.40 21.02
N ALA A 539 11.23 -6.74 19.89
CA ALA A 539 11.78 -7.40 18.71
C ALA A 539 13.08 -8.15 19.02
N ARG A 540 13.19 -9.37 18.54
CA ARG A 540 14.39 -10.23 18.70
C ARG A 540 15.51 -9.73 17.79
N ARG A 541 16.73 -9.64 18.33
CA ARG A 541 17.92 -9.14 17.66
C ARG A 541 19.04 -10.15 17.71
N GLY A 542 19.59 -10.52 16.54
CA GLY A 542 20.79 -11.35 16.45
C GLY A 542 22.05 -10.53 16.74
N MET A 543 23.08 -11.17 17.31
CA MET A 543 24.38 -10.53 17.58
C MET A 543 25.23 -10.34 16.32
N ASP A 544 24.84 -10.93 15.22
CA ASP A 544 25.51 -10.90 13.91
C ASP A 544 25.21 -9.65 13.08
N ARG A 545 24.28 -8.80 13.55
CA ARG A 545 23.79 -7.60 12.84
C ARG A 545 23.72 -6.40 13.76
N ASN A 546 23.87 -5.22 13.15
CA ASN A 546 23.61 -3.95 13.83
C ASN A 546 22.13 -3.56 13.64
N TYR A 547 21.50 -3.04 14.66
CA TYR A 547 20.13 -2.55 14.63
C TYR A 547 20.04 -1.11 15.13
N PRO A 548 19.15 -0.27 14.56
CA PRO A 548 18.31 -0.57 13.39
C PRO A 548 19.14 -0.57 12.09
N ASN A 549 18.65 -1.29 11.06
CA ASN A 549 19.23 -1.27 9.73
C ASN A 549 18.16 -1.30 8.63
N ARG A 550 18.59 -1.10 7.38
CA ARG A 550 17.70 -0.91 6.23
C ARG A 550 16.89 -2.15 5.83
N GLU A 551 17.32 -3.33 6.25
CA GLU A 551 16.74 -4.62 5.85
C GLU A 551 15.86 -5.21 6.96
N TRP A 552 16.32 -5.14 8.20
CA TRP A 552 15.69 -5.78 9.37
C TRP A 552 14.96 -4.81 10.29
N GLY A 553 15.00 -3.50 9.99
CA GLY A 553 14.47 -2.48 10.88
C GLY A 553 15.07 -2.60 12.28
N TYR A 554 14.22 -2.67 13.29
CA TYR A 554 14.63 -2.84 14.69
C TYR A 554 14.76 -4.30 15.14
N GLY A 555 14.43 -5.27 14.28
CA GLY A 555 14.59 -6.70 14.58
C GLY A 555 13.39 -7.54 14.11
N ILE A 556 13.34 -8.77 14.57
CA ILE A 556 12.37 -9.80 14.19
C ILE A 556 11.17 -9.74 15.14
N LEU A 557 9.96 -9.88 14.62
CA LEU A 557 8.71 -10.00 15.37
C LEU A 557 8.84 -11.04 16.48
N ASP A 558 8.61 -10.64 17.72
CA ASP A 558 8.60 -11.48 18.90
C ASP A 558 7.58 -10.96 19.93
N ILE A 559 6.38 -11.55 19.94
CA ILE A 559 5.32 -11.12 20.85
C ILE A 559 5.63 -11.47 22.32
N GLN A 560 6.35 -12.55 22.58
CA GLN A 560 6.79 -12.87 23.94
C GLN A 560 7.75 -11.79 24.46
N GLY A 561 8.69 -11.34 23.60
CA GLY A 561 9.60 -10.24 23.93
C GLY A 561 8.87 -8.93 24.26
N VAL A 562 7.68 -8.68 23.66
CA VAL A 562 6.83 -7.54 24.05
C VAL A 562 6.40 -7.68 25.50
N PHE A 563 5.92 -8.85 25.92
CA PHE A 563 5.50 -9.11 27.31
C PHE A 563 6.68 -9.14 28.29
N ASP A 564 7.83 -9.63 27.87
CA ASP A 564 9.06 -9.62 28.68
C ASP A 564 9.48 -8.18 28.99
N VAL A 565 9.43 -7.27 28.01
CA VAL A 565 9.68 -5.83 28.22
C VAL A 565 8.67 -5.21 29.18
N LEU A 566 7.39 -5.56 29.07
CA LEU A 566 6.36 -5.08 30.02
C LEU A 566 6.57 -5.60 31.43
N ALA A 567 7.05 -6.84 31.58
CA ALA A 567 7.39 -7.45 32.87
C ALA A 567 8.71 -6.91 33.47
N GLY A 568 9.48 -6.14 32.71
CA GLY A 568 10.79 -5.64 33.14
C GLY A 568 11.90 -6.70 33.18
N ILE A 569 11.79 -7.71 32.32
CA ILE A 569 12.72 -8.85 32.20
C ILE A 569 13.68 -8.63 31.04
#